data_b516abb5c9cc75e8e507e0d247e0ea91
#
_entry.id   b516abb5c9cc75e8e507e0d247e0ea91
#
_cell.length_a   1.000
_cell.length_b   1.000
_cell.length_c   1.000
_cell.angle_alpha   90.00
_cell.angle_beta   90.00
_cell.angle_gamma   90.00
#
_symmetry.space_group_name_H-M   'P 1'
#
loop_
_entity.id
_entity.type
_entity.pdbx_description
1 polymer ?
#
loop_
_entity_poly.entity_id
_entity_poly.type
_entity_poly.pdbx_seq_one_letter_code
_entity_poly.pdbx_strand_id
1 'polypeptide(L)'
;MVETDVHYPTDINLLFDALRKVIQLTADYAENNDIIGWRQSQYNIRQVKRAYRNAQQKKRSTSQDETKKIQRDELIAQAHREYVDQCLVLIKKSQATLAVAIQTPSLTTLLLALQIESFIQHAQRQIDQIERRVLQGQKIPHEEKIFSLFQPHTEWISKGKAGVPVELGLKVCVLEDSHGYILHHRVMQHETDNQIALEMITEAKRQYPALTACSFDKGFHSPENQLGLAELLDKVVLPKKGRCNKKEQERESSAEFRRSKKKHSAVESGINALEVHGLDKCLDHGLSGFKRYVALAVVARNIQKMGTELIKEKRLQEEREKKRA
;
A
#
# COMPACT_ATOMS: atom_id res chain seq x y z
N MET A 1 1.50 8.27 4.99
CA MET A 1 1.34 7.01 4.27
C MET A 1 2.71 6.37 4.15
N VAL A 2 2.77 5.04 4.14
CA VAL A 2 4.01 4.28 3.98
C VAL A 2 3.91 3.48 2.69
N GLU A 3 4.86 3.66 1.77
CA GLU A 3 4.88 2.93 0.50
C GLU A 3 5.25 1.46 0.71
N THR A 4 4.67 0.58 -0.08
CA THR A 4 5.09 -0.80 -0.21
C THR A 4 6.19 -0.90 -1.26
N ASP A 5 7.19 -1.79 -1.09
CA ASP A 5 8.22 -2.02 -2.10
C ASP A 5 7.66 -2.83 -3.27
N VAL A 6 6.97 -2.14 -4.17
CA VAL A 6 6.34 -2.71 -5.36
C VAL A 6 6.64 -1.88 -6.60
N HIS A 7 6.72 -2.55 -7.75
CA HIS A 7 6.75 -1.83 -9.02
C HIS A 7 5.39 -1.26 -9.37
N TYR A 8 5.37 -0.15 -10.13
CA TYR A 8 4.11 0.42 -10.60
C TYR A 8 3.29 -0.63 -11.38
N PRO A 9 2.07 -0.97 -10.92
CA PRO A 9 1.29 -2.06 -11.46
C PRO A 9 0.67 -1.67 -12.81
N THR A 10 1.05 -2.40 -13.84
CA THR A 10 0.32 -2.42 -15.11
C THR A 10 -0.15 -3.86 -15.35
N ASP A 11 -1.26 -4.03 -16.05
CA ASP A 11 -1.81 -5.37 -16.30
C ASP A 11 -0.77 -6.29 -16.96
N ILE A 12 0.07 -5.75 -17.86
CA ILE A 12 1.14 -6.49 -18.52
C ILE A 12 2.29 -6.87 -17.58
N ASN A 13 2.64 -6.01 -16.58
CA ASN A 13 3.66 -6.34 -15.59
C ASN A 13 3.16 -7.46 -14.66
N LEU A 14 1.92 -7.30 -14.17
CA LEU A 14 1.30 -8.27 -13.27
C LEU A 14 1.10 -9.61 -13.95
N LEU A 15 0.72 -9.62 -15.24
CA LEU A 15 0.66 -10.85 -16.03
C LEU A 15 2.03 -11.52 -16.14
N PHE A 16 3.09 -10.76 -16.40
CA PHE A 16 4.44 -11.32 -16.46
C PHE A 16 4.87 -11.92 -15.12
N ASP A 17 4.60 -11.22 -14.02
CA ASP A 17 4.95 -11.68 -12.67
C ASP A 17 4.19 -12.96 -12.30
N ALA A 18 2.87 -12.99 -12.58
CA ALA A 18 2.05 -14.19 -12.36
C ALA A 18 2.58 -15.38 -13.18
N LEU A 19 2.77 -15.18 -14.49
CA LEU A 19 3.20 -16.26 -15.37
C LEU A 19 4.61 -16.76 -15.06
N ARG A 20 5.54 -15.86 -14.71
CA ARG A 20 6.88 -16.24 -14.26
C ARG A 20 6.81 -17.19 -13.07
N LYS A 21 5.92 -16.90 -12.10
CA LYS A 21 5.69 -17.78 -10.94
C LYS A 21 5.01 -19.09 -11.34
N VAL A 22 4.02 -19.07 -12.21
CA VAL A 22 3.40 -20.28 -12.76
C VAL A 22 4.46 -21.19 -13.37
N ILE A 23 5.33 -20.67 -14.23
CA ILE A 23 6.39 -21.45 -14.89
C ILE A 23 7.37 -22.04 -13.87
N GLN A 24 7.84 -21.22 -12.90
CA GLN A 24 8.79 -21.66 -11.88
C GLN A 24 8.19 -22.76 -11.00
N LEU A 25 7.03 -22.49 -10.41
CA LEU A 25 6.38 -23.46 -9.50
C LEU A 25 5.95 -24.75 -10.22
N THR A 26 5.52 -24.66 -11.50
CA THR A 26 5.19 -25.85 -12.27
C THR A 26 6.43 -26.67 -12.62
N ALA A 27 7.59 -26.02 -12.84
CA ALA A 27 8.84 -26.73 -13.04
C ALA A 27 9.26 -27.49 -11.76
N ASP A 28 9.17 -26.83 -10.60
CA ASP A 28 9.44 -27.44 -9.29
C ASP A 28 8.45 -28.58 -8.99
N TYR A 29 7.15 -28.38 -9.30
CA TYR A 29 6.12 -29.42 -9.18
C TYR A 29 6.41 -30.62 -10.06
N ALA A 30 6.79 -30.38 -11.31
CA ALA A 30 7.08 -31.44 -12.28
C ALA A 30 8.35 -32.23 -11.88
N GLU A 31 9.39 -31.54 -11.38
CA GLU A 31 10.62 -32.20 -10.88
C GLU A 31 10.33 -33.06 -9.65
N ASN A 32 9.55 -32.57 -8.71
CA ASN A 32 9.20 -33.32 -7.48
C ASN A 32 8.31 -34.52 -7.72
N ASN A 33 7.69 -34.67 -8.91
CA ASN A 33 6.77 -35.75 -9.26
C ASN A 33 7.19 -36.50 -10.53
N ASP A 34 8.45 -36.38 -10.96
CA ASP A 34 9.02 -37.02 -12.14
C ASP A 34 8.24 -36.79 -13.45
N ILE A 35 7.58 -35.62 -13.56
CA ILE A 35 6.81 -35.22 -14.75
C ILE A 35 7.75 -34.52 -15.73
N ILE A 36 7.86 -35.06 -16.93
CA ILE A 36 8.71 -34.50 -18.00
C ILE A 36 8.06 -33.26 -18.65
N GLY A 37 8.90 -32.43 -19.28
CA GLY A 37 8.42 -31.31 -20.15
C GLY A 37 8.73 -29.92 -19.64
N TRP A 38 9.31 -29.75 -18.43
CA TRP A 38 9.63 -28.43 -17.85
C TRP A 38 11.12 -28.12 -17.79
N ARG A 39 11.98 -28.96 -18.37
CA ARG A 39 13.46 -28.75 -18.41
C ARG A 39 13.88 -27.37 -18.96
N GLN A 40 13.05 -26.77 -19.83
CA GLN A 40 13.32 -25.47 -20.47
C GLN A 40 12.54 -24.32 -19.82
N SER A 41 12.20 -24.41 -18.53
CA SER A 41 11.43 -23.38 -17.81
C SER A 41 12.06 -21.98 -17.93
N GLN A 42 13.37 -21.85 -17.78
CA GLN A 42 14.09 -20.59 -17.90
C GLN A 42 14.09 -20.01 -19.33
N TYR A 43 14.09 -20.86 -20.34
CA TYR A 43 13.91 -20.44 -21.72
C TYR A 43 12.50 -19.88 -21.95
N ASN A 44 11.48 -20.58 -21.46
CA ASN A 44 10.10 -20.11 -21.54
C ASN A 44 9.92 -18.73 -20.87
N ILE A 45 10.48 -18.51 -19.69
CA ILE A 45 10.46 -17.22 -19.01
C ILE A 45 11.12 -16.14 -19.88
N ARG A 46 12.24 -16.43 -20.52
CA ARG A 46 12.94 -15.46 -21.40
C ARG A 46 12.10 -15.10 -22.63
N GLN A 47 11.41 -16.08 -23.24
CA GLN A 47 10.54 -15.83 -24.40
C GLN A 47 9.35 -14.93 -24.00
N VAL A 48 8.66 -15.28 -22.91
CA VAL A 48 7.56 -14.45 -22.38
C VAL A 48 8.04 -13.04 -22.04
N LYS A 49 9.22 -12.90 -21.42
CA LYS A 49 9.82 -11.59 -21.11
C LYS A 49 10.10 -10.77 -22.36
N ARG A 50 10.47 -11.42 -23.48
CA ARG A 50 10.67 -10.74 -24.76
C ARG A 50 9.35 -10.20 -25.31
N ALA A 51 8.29 -11.01 -25.32
CA ALA A 51 6.97 -10.58 -25.76
C ALA A 51 6.40 -9.46 -24.86
N TYR A 52 6.53 -9.59 -23.55
CA TYR A 52 6.18 -8.56 -22.59
C TYR A 52 6.88 -7.22 -22.88
N ARG A 53 8.21 -7.23 -23.11
CA ARG A 53 8.98 -6.02 -23.43
C ARG A 53 8.53 -5.40 -24.75
N ASN A 54 8.21 -6.21 -25.75
CA ASN A 54 7.69 -5.72 -27.03
C ASN A 54 6.35 -4.99 -26.82
N ALA A 55 5.42 -5.57 -26.07
CA ALA A 55 4.14 -4.93 -25.74
C ALA A 55 4.34 -3.64 -24.91
N GLN A 56 5.24 -3.65 -23.91
CA GLN A 56 5.51 -2.49 -23.05
C GLN A 56 6.12 -1.30 -23.79
N GLN A 57 6.96 -1.54 -24.80
CA GLN A 57 7.61 -0.49 -25.57
C GLN A 57 6.66 0.22 -26.56
N LYS A 58 5.53 -0.39 -26.89
CA LYS A 58 4.56 0.19 -27.80
C LYS A 58 3.75 1.27 -27.09
N LYS A 59 4.02 2.54 -27.41
CA LYS A 59 3.30 3.70 -26.85
C LYS A 59 2.32 4.26 -27.89
N ARG A 60 1.20 4.83 -27.43
CA ARG A 60 0.23 5.50 -28.27
C ARG A 60 0.88 6.64 -29.07
N SER A 61 0.34 6.93 -30.24
CA SER A 61 0.80 8.03 -31.08
C SER A 61 0.42 9.38 -30.48
N THR A 62 1.34 10.33 -30.50
CA THR A 62 1.09 11.74 -30.17
C THR A 62 0.75 12.58 -31.43
N SER A 63 0.73 11.96 -32.62
CA SER A 63 0.41 12.62 -33.87
C SER A 63 -1.03 13.11 -33.91
N GLN A 64 -1.30 14.19 -34.62
CA GLN A 64 -2.68 14.66 -34.93
C GLN A 64 -3.31 13.90 -36.12
N ASP A 65 -2.52 13.14 -36.88
CA ASP A 65 -2.93 12.35 -38.03
C ASP A 65 -3.67 11.08 -37.59
N GLU A 66 -4.94 10.96 -37.92
CA GLU A 66 -5.80 9.81 -37.56
C GLU A 66 -5.29 8.50 -38.17
N THR A 67 -4.77 8.50 -39.37
CA THR A 67 -4.23 7.29 -40.04
C THR A 67 -3.05 6.74 -39.23
N LYS A 68 -2.16 7.59 -38.76
CA LYS A 68 -1.01 7.20 -37.94
C LYS A 68 -1.43 6.74 -36.57
N LYS A 69 -2.50 7.30 -36.01
CA LYS A 69 -3.06 6.82 -34.71
C LYS A 69 -3.60 5.41 -34.88
N ILE A 70 -4.44 5.15 -35.88
CA ILE A 70 -5.04 3.84 -36.14
C ILE A 70 -3.94 2.79 -36.35
N GLN A 71 -2.98 3.05 -37.24
CA GLN A 71 -1.86 2.13 -37.47
C GLN A 71 -1.07 1.84 -36.18
N ARG A 72 -0.90 2.85 -35.33
CA ARG A 72 -0.19 2.67 -34.06
C ARG A 72 -0.98 1.85 -33.07
N ASP A 73 -2.29 2.06 -32.97
CA ASP A 73 -3.18 1.31 -32.11
C ASP A 73 -3.28 -0.17 -32.56
N GLU A 74 -3.28 -0.45 -33.85
CA GLU A 74 -3.18 -1.79 -34.40
C GLU A 74 -1.88 -2.50 -33.99
N LEU A 75 -0.74 -1.82 -34.09
CA LEU A 75 0.56 -2.37 -33.66
C LEU A 75 0.61 -2.63 -32.13
N ILE A 76 -0.06 -1.78 -31.34
CA ILE A 76 -0.21 -2.00 -29.91
C ILE A 76 -1.07 -3.23 -29.66
N ALA A 77 -2.24 -3.33 -30.29
CA ALA A 77 -3.16 -4.45 -30.17
C ALA A 77 -2.50 -5.78 -30.58
N GLN A 78 -1.78 -5.79 -31.69
CA GLN A 78 -1.06 -6.97 -32.16
C GLN A 78 0.00 -7.44 -31.14
N ALA A 79 0.85 -6.53 -30.64
CA ALA A 79 1.87 -6.89 -29.67
C ALA A 79 1.29 -7.44 -28.35
N HIS A 80 0.13 -6.92 -27.92
CA HIS A 80 -0.56 -7.43 -26.73
C HIS A 80 -1.20 -8.80 -26.97
N ARG A 81 -1.80 -9.05 -28.17
CA ARG A 81 -2.32 -10.37 -28.53
C ARG A 81 -1.22 -11.41 -28.55
N GLU A 82 -0.10 -11.14 -29.24
CA GLU A 82 1.05 -12.06 -29.26
C GLU A 82 1.56 -12.41 -27.85
N TYR A 83 1.59 -11.42 -26.96
CA TYR A 83 1.99 -11.63 -25.58
C TYR A 83 0.98 -12.49 -24.81
N VAL A 84 -0.31 -12.20 -24.93
CA VAL A 84 -1.40 -12.98 -24.29
C VAL A 84 -1.41 -14.41 -24.81
N ASP A 85 -1.29 -14.63 -26.11
CA ASP A 85 -1.29 -15.96 -26.73
C ASP A 85 -0.15 -16.82 -26.18
N GLN A 86 1.07 -16.28 -26.08
CA GLN A 86 2.20 -16.99 -25.47
C GLN A 86 1.93 -17.33 -23.99
N CYS A 87 1.29 -16.44 -23.25
CA CYS A 87 0.91 -16.70 -21.85
C CYS A 87 -0.12 -17.84 -21.77
N LEU A 88 -1.15 -17.81 -22.60
CA LEU A 88 -2.20 -18.85 -22.63
C LEU A 88 -1.65 -20.25 -22.95
N VAL A 89 -0.70 -20.37 -23.88
CA VAL A 89 -0.03 -21.63 -24.19
C VAL A 89 0.65 -22.22 -22.93
N LEU A 90 1.36 -21.40 -22.16
CA LEU A 90 2.07 -21.83 -20.96
C LEU A 90 1.12 -22.11 -19.79
N ILE A 91 0.04 -21.35 -19.66
CA ILE A 91 -1.03 -21.63 -18.68
C ILE A 91 -1.66 -23.00 -18.96
N LYS A 92 -2.07 -23.26 -20.21
CA LYS A 92 -2.63 -24.57 -20.61
C LYS A 92 -1.65 -25.72 -20.36
N LYS A 93 -0.36 -25.50 -20.64
CA LYS A 93 0.69 -26.48 -20.35
C LYS A 93 0.81 -26.77 -18.85
N SER A 94 0.76 -25.73 -18.00
CA SER A 94 0.80 -25.86 -16.54
C SER A 94 -0.43 -26.59 -16.01
N GLN A 95 -1.62 -26.26 -16.51
CA GLN A 95 -2.88 -26.96 -16.16
C GLN A 95 -2.83 -28.44 -16.55
N ALA A 96 -2.33 -28.76 -17.74
CA ALA A 96 -2.15 -30.14 -18.16
C ALA A 96 -1.16 -30.91 -17.27
N THR A 97 -0.12 -30.22 -16.76
CA THR A 97 0.84 -30.81 -15.82
C THR A 97 0.19 -31.10 -14.47
N LEU A 98 -0.65 -30.20 -13.95
CA LEU A 98 -1.39 -30.40 -12.70
C LEU A 98 -2.45 -31.53 -12.82
N ALA A 99 -2.98 -31.76 -14.01
CA ALA A 99 -3.95 -32.79 -14.27
C ALA A 99 -3.35 -34.23 -14.30
N VAL A 100 -2.02 -34.37 -14.27
CA VAL A 100 -1.35 -35.67 -14.17
C VAL A 100 -1.68 -36.32 -12.82
N ALA A 101 -2.29 -37.48 -12.83
CA ALA A 101 -2.65 -38.20 -11.61
C ALA A 101 -1.42 -38.64 -10.83
N ILE A 102 -1.33 -38.24 -9.58
CA ILE A 102 -0.31 -38.67 -8.63
C ILE A 102 -0.99 -39.56 -7.60
N GLN A 103 -0.53 -40.82 -7.49
CA GLN A 103 -1.18 -41.81 -6.63
C GLN A 103 -1.16 -41.42 -5.14
N THR A 104 -0.04 -40.89 -4.64
CA THR A 104 0.13 -40.47 -3.25
C THR A 104 0.84 -39.10 -3.18
N PRO A 105 0.09 -37.99 -3.36
CA PRO A 105 0.71 -36.69 -3.36
C PRO A 105 1.24 -36.32 -1.96
N SER A 106 2.47 -35.81 -1.90
CA SER A 106 3.03 -35.26 -0.68
C SER A 106 2.34 -33.94 -0.31
N LEU A 107 2.45 -33.49 0.95
CA LEU A 107 1.96 -32.19 1.37
C LEU A 107 2.59 -31.06 0.53
N THR A 108 3.87 -31.16 0.23
CA THR A 108 4.59 -30.20 -0.62
C THR A 108 3.99 -30.15 -2.02
N THR A 109 3.68 -31.30 -2.62
CA THR A 109 3.02 -31.40 -3.92
C THR A 109 1.66 -30.70 -3.93
N LEU A 110 0.84 -30.92 -2.89
CA LEU A 110 -0.47 -30.26 -2.76
C LEU A 110 -0.34 -28.75 -2.59
N LEU A 111 0.60 -28.27 -1.76
CA LEU A 111 0.84 -26.85 -1.57
C LEU A 111 1.33 -26.17 -2.86
N LEU A 112 2.22 -26.80 -3.61
CA LEU A 112 2.68 -26.30 -4.90
C LEU A 112 1.52 -26.20 -5.91
N ALA A 113 0.67 -27.24 -5.98
CA ALA A 113 -0.50 -27.23 -6.87
C ALA A 113 -1.44 -26.06 -6.55
N LEU A 114 -1.77 -25.85 -5.28
CA LEU A 114 -2.60 -24.71 -4.84
C LEU A 114 -1.97 -23.34 -5.19
N GLN A 115 -0.67 -23.20 -5.01
CA GLN A 115 0.04 -21.98 -5.38
C GLN A 115 0.02 -21.74 -6.89
N ILE A 116 0.26 -22.78 -7.70
CA ILE A 116 0.21 -22.70 -9.17
C ILE A 116 -1.18 -22.26 -9.62
N GLU A 117 -2.24 -22.88 -9.10
CA GLU A 117 -3.62 -22.52 -9.41
C GLU A 117 -3.93 -21.06 -9.06
N SER A 118 -3.50 -20.60 -7.90
CA SER A 118 -3.66 -19.20 -7.49
C SER A 118 -2.98 -18.22 -8.48
N PHE A 119 -1.74 -18.50 -8.88
CA PHE A 119 -1.05 -17.65 -9.86
C PHE A 119 -1.64 -17.77 -11.28
N ILE A 120 -2.21 -18.92 -11.66
CA ILE A 120 -2.97 -19.06 -12.91
C ILE A 120 -4.21 -18.16 -12.89
N GLN A 121 -4.96 -18.13 -11.80
CA GLN A 121 -6.13 -17.26 -11.64
C GLN A 121 -5.72 -15.77 -11.74
N HIS A 122 -4.61 -15.38 -11.12
CA HIS A 122 -4.06 -14.03 -11.28
C HIS A 122 -3.69 -13.72 -12.73
N ALA A 123 -3.02 -14.65 -13.42
CA ALA A 123 -2.67 -14.48 -14.84
C ALA A 123 -3.91 -14.33 -15.73
N GLN A 124 -4.93 -15.18 -15.54
CA GLN A 124 -6.19 -15.12 -16.29
C GLN A 124 -6.93 -13.78 -16.06
N ARG A 125 -6.97 -13.29 -14.82
CA ARG A 125 -7.53 -11.95 -14.52
C ARG A 125 -6.79 -10.84 -15.28
N GLN A 126 -5.47 -10.88 -15.33
CA GLN A 126 -4.70 -9.86 -16.05
C GLN A 126 -4.89 -9.97 -17.56
N ILE A 127 -5.04 -11.17 -18.10
CA ILE A 127 -5.38 -11.38 -19.51
C ILE A 127 -6.73 -10.74 -19.84
N ASP A 128 -7.78 -11.03 -19.05
CA ASP A 128 -9.10 -10.40 -19.21
C ASP A 128 -8.99 -8.85 -19.19
N GLN A 129 -8.25 -8.30 -18.23
CA GLN A 129 -8.07 -6.85 -18.13
C GLN A 129 -7.31 -6.25 -19.33
N ILE A 130 -6.31 -6.95 -19.85
CA ILE A 130 -5.59 -6.54 -21.08
C ILE A 130 -6.53 -6.57 -22.28
N GLU A 131 -7.30 -7.63 -22.47
CA GLU A 131 -8.25 -7.77 -23.58
C GLU A 131 -9.31 -6.68 -23.53
N ARG A 132 -9.97 -6.50 -22.41
CA ARG A 132 -11.00 -5.46 -22.21
C ARG A 132 -10.44 -4.05 -22.44
N ARG A 133 -9.27 -3.74 -21.86
CA ARG A 133 -8.70 -2.39 -21.91
C ARG A 133 -8.01 -2.06 -23.22
N VAL A 134 -7.18 -2.98 -23.73
CA VAL A 134 -6.33 -2.69 -24.90
C VAL A 134 -7.03 -3.05 -26.22
N LEU A 135 -7.75 -4.19 -26.26
CA LEU A 135 -8.38 -4.66 -27.50
C LEU A 135 -9.81 -4.13 -27.68
N GLN A 136 -10.54 -3.91 -26.56
CA GLN A 136 -11.93 -3.47 -26.60
C GLN A 136 -12.12 -2.00 -26.16
N GLY A 137 -11.06 -1.33 -25.69
CA GLY A 137 -11.12 0.06 -25.25
C GLY A 137 -11.92 0.32 -23.98
N GLN A 138 -12.22 -0.73 -23.20
CA GLN A 138 -13.02 -0.61 -21.99
C GLN A 138 -12.22 -0.04 -20.82
N LYS A 139 -12.90 0.65 -19.91
CA LYS A 139 -12.32 1.12 -18.65
C LYS A 139 -12.51 0.05 -17.57
N ILE A 140 -11.42 -0.42 -16.99
CA ILE A 140 -11.46 -1.38 -15.88
C ILE A 140 -11.84 -0.67 -14.57
N PRO A 141 -12.88 -1.11 -13.85
CA PRO A 141 -13.24 -0.60 -12.53
C PRO A 141 -12.09 -0.73 -11.52
N HIS A 142 -12.05 0.18 -10.54
CA HIS A 142 -10.98 0.20 -9.55
C HIS A 142 -10.99 -1.06 -8.65
N GLU A 143 -12.17 -1.53 -8.32
CA GLU A 143 -12.37 -2.71 -7.46
C GLU A 143 -11.87 -4.02 -8.09
N GLU A 144 -11.80 -4.07 -9.42
CA GLU A 144 -11.26 -5.24 -10.13
C GLU A 144 -9.73 -5.26 -10.19
N LYS A 145 -9.06 -4.14 -9.86
CA LYS A 145 -7.61 -4.01 -9.99
C LYS A 145 -6.87 -4.60 -8.81
N ILE A 146 -5.73 -5.21 -9.11
CA ILE A 146 -4.72 -5.64 -8.13
C ILE A 146 -3.50 -4.75 -8.31
N PHE A 147 -2.91 -4.33 -7.20
CA PHE A 147 -1.75 -3.43 -7.23
C PHE A 147 -0.42 -4.14 -6.97
N SER A 148 -0.46 -5.35 -6.41
CA SER A 148 0.69 -6.23 -6.30
C SER A 148 0.24 -7.68 -6.06
N LEU A 149 0.90 -8.63 -6.72
CA LEU A 149 0.69 -10.06 -6.50
C LEU A 149 1.44 -10.57 -5.27
N PHE A 150 2.57 -9.96 -4.95
CA PHE A 150 3.46 -10.38 -3.87
C PHE A 150 3.20 -9.62 -2.56
N GLN A 151 2.54 -8.46 -2.65
CA GLN A 151 2.14 -7.62 -1.54
C GLN A 151 0.64 -7.27 -1.70
N PRO A 152 -0.27 -8.24 -1.51
CA PRO A 152 -1.70 -8.08 -1.83
C PRO A 152 -2.41 -7.02 -0.98
N HIS A 153 -1.80 -6.62 0.14
CA HIS A 153 -2.29 -5.55 1.00
C HIS A 153 -2.02 -4.14 0.45
N THR A 154 -1.27 -4.01 -0.65
CA THR A 154 -0.96 -2.70 -1.24
C THR A 154 -2.22 -2.03 -1.79
N GLU A 155 -2.46 -0.80 -1.36
CA GLU A 155 -3.57 0.04 -1.81
C GLU A 155 -3.08 1.14 -2.75
N TRP A 156 -3.97 1.59 -3.64
CA TRP A 156 -3.78 2.73 -4.51
C TRP A 156 -4.33 3.99 -3.84
N ILE A 157 -3.46 4.88 -3.42
CA ILE A 157 -3.82 6.08 -2.68
C ILE A 157 -3.58 7.33 -3.53
N SER A 158 -4.67 8.01 -3.92
CA SER A 158 -4.61 9.26 -4.68
C SER A 158 -4.35 10.44 -3.74
N LYS A 159 -3.27 11.19 -3.96
CA LYS A 159 -2.91 12.34 -3.12
C LYS A 159 -3.51 13.68 -3.57
N GLY A 160 -3.99 13.78 -4.79
CA GLY A 160 -4.53 15.04 -5.34
C GLY A 160 -3.51 16.19 -5.42
N LYS A 161 -2.21 15.90 -5.30
CA LYS A 161 -1.11 16.88 -5.40
C LYS A 161 -0.46 16.83 -6.78
N ALA A 162 0.02 17.99 -7.24
CA ALA A 162 0.86 18.05 -8.43
C ALA A 162 2.20 17.31 -8.16
N GLY A 163 2.65 16.51 -9.13
CA GLY A 163 3.89 15.74 -9.06
C GLY A 163 3.64 14.23 -9.01
N VAL A 164 3.51 13.64 -7.86
CA VAL A 164 3.18 12.20 -7.70
C VAL A 164 1.70 12.07 -7.35
N PRO A 165 0.83 11.79 -8.34
CA PRO A 165 -0.62 11.78 -8.11
C PRO A 165 -1.08 10.55 -7.31
N VAL A 166 -0.27 9.50 -7.26
CA VAL A 166 -0.63 8.22 -6.66
C VAL A 166 0.56 7.61 -5.94
N GLU A 167 0.29 7.08 -4.76
CA GLU A 167 1.22 6.27 -3.99
C GLU A 167 0.64 4.87 -3.75
N LEU A 168 1.51 3.87 -3.73
CA LEU A 168 1.19 2.46 -3.56
C LEU A 168 1.67 1.99 -2.19
N GLY A 169 0.76 1.74 -1.27
CA GLY A 169 1.11 1.38 0.10
C GLY A 169 -0.10 1.35 1.02
N LEU A 170 0.13 1.57 2.31
CA LEU A 170 -0.93 1.66 3.31
C LEU A 170 -0.87 2.99 4.05
N LYS A 171 -2.04 3.49 4.43
CA LYS A 171 -2.11 4.60 5.36
C LYS A 171 -1.70 4.14 6.76
N VAL A 172 -1.00 5.00 7.47
CA VAL A 172 -0.67 4.81 8.87
C VAL A 172 -1.19 6.01 9.65
N CYS A 173 -2.06 5.77 10.61
CA CYS A 173 -2.50 6.75 11.58
C CYS A 173 -1.59 6.72 12.78
N VAL A 174 -1.21 7.89 13.31
CA VAL A 174 -0.38 8.04 14.51
C VAL A 174 -1.07 8.99 15.49
N LEU A 175 -0.99 8.67 16.77
CA LEU A 175 -1.39 9.53 17.86
C LEU A 175 -0.12 10.00 18.59
N GLU A 176 0.13 11.29 18.55
CA GLU A 176 1.31 11.92 19.16
C GLU A 176 0.88 12.79 20.35
N ASP A 177 1.63 12.75 21.44
CA ASP A 177 1.41 13.59 22.60
C ASP A 177 1.97 15.01 22.40
N SER A 178 1.76 15.88 23.39
CA SER A 178 2.25 17.27 23.35
C SER A 178 3.78 17.40 23.40
N HIS A 179 4.49 16.34 23.73
CA HIS A 179 5.95 16.28 23.79
C HIS A 179 6.56 15.68 22.51
N GLY A 180 5.74 15.16 21.60
CA GLY A 180 6.17 14.55 20.34
C GLY A 180 6.52 13.07 20.45
N TYR A 181 5.99 12.37 21.46
CA TYR A 181 6.03 10.91 21.56
C TYR A 181 4.82 10.31 20.89
N ILE A 182 5.03 9.28 20.08
CA ILE A 182 3.93 8.53 19.47
C ILE A 182 3.39 7.54 20.49
N LEU A 183 2.18 7.78 20.96
CA LEU A 183 1.50 6.96 21.98
C LEU A 183 0.84 5.74 21.36
N HIS A 184 0.29 5.88 20.16
CA HIS A 184 -0.41 4.82 19.47
C HIS A 184 -0.28 4.97 17.95
N HIS A 185 -0.34 3.85 17.22
CA HIS A 185 -0.34 3.85 15.75
C HIS A 185 -1.23 2.73 15.21
N ARG A 186 -1.78 2.93 14.02
CA ARG A 186 -2.59 1.93 13.30
C ARG A 186 -2.18 1.89 11.84
N VAL A 187 -1.93 0.69 11.33
CA VAL A 187 -1.82 0.42 9.89
C VAL A 187 -3.22 0.17 9.36
N MET A 188 -3.69 1.06 8.50
CA MET A 188 -5.04 1.06 7.97
C MET A 188 -5.11 0.20 6.72
N GLN A 189 -6.10 -0.70 6.65
CA GLN A 189 -6.41 -1.52 5.47
C GLN A 189 -7.87 -1.28 5.06
N HIS A 190 -8.07 -0.71 3.87
CA HIS A 190 -9.39 -0.35 3.34
C HIS A 190 -10.23 0.49 4.32
N GLU A 191 -9.53 1.20 5.20
CA GLU A 191 -10.12 2.06 6.22
C GLU A 191 -9.95 3.52 5.86
N THR A 192 -10.88 4.34 6.35
CA THR A 192 -10.81 5.79 6.25
C THR A 192 -10.59 6.41 7.64
N ASP A 193 -10.04 7.62 7.68
CA ASP A 193 -9.69 8.30 8.92
C ASP A 193 -10.90 8.41 9.88
N ASN A 194 -12.10 8.67 9.34
CA ASN A 194 -13.32 8.77 10.16
C ASN A 194 -13.79 7.42 10.73
N GLN A 195 -13.46 6.29 10.10
CA GLN A 195 -13.86 4.97 10.61
C GLN A 195 -13.04 4.54 11.83
N ILE A 196 -11.78 4.97 11.92
CA ILE A 196 -10.85 4.53 12.97
C ILE A 196 -10.78 5.46 14.19
N ALA A 197 -11.39 6.65 14.13
CA ALA A 197 -11.20 7.71 15.14
C ALA A 197 -11.54 7.25 16.57
N LEU A 198 -12.71 6.65 16.76
CA LEU A 198 -13.18 6.20 18.08
C LEU A 198 -12.35 5.04 18.62
N GLU A 199 -12.04 4.04 17.76
CA GLU A 199 -11.27 2.88 18.14
C GLU A 199 -9.84 3.27 18.55
N MET A 200 -9.17 4.15 17.76
CA MET A 200 -7.84 4.67 18.08
C MET A 200 -7.77 5.33 19.45
N ILE A 201 -8.74 6.16 19.78
CA ILE A 201 -8.79 6.83 21.09
C ILE A 201 -9.12 5.85 22.22
N THR A 202 -10.04 4.92 21.98
CA THR A 202 -10.40 3.89 22.96
C THR A 202 -9.19 3.02 23.31
N GLU A 203 -8.43 2.56 22.31
CA GLU A 203 -7.23 1.77 22.52
C GLU A 203 -6.12 2.57 23.22
N ALA A 204 -5.89 3.83 22.77
CA ALA A 204 -4.91 4.70 23.39
C ALA A 204 -5.28 5.02 24.85
N LYS A 205 -6.55 5.29 25.15
CA LYS A 205 -7.00 5.58 26.50
C LYS A 205 -6.90 4.37 27.46
N ARG A 206 -7.01 3.16 26.91
CA ARG A 206 -6.78 1.93 27.70
C ARG A 206 -5.34 1.83 28.19
N GLN A 207 -4.37 2.26 27.37
CA GLN A 207 -2.94 2.30 27.74
C GLN A 207 -2.56 3.56 28.54
N TYR A 208 -3.20 4.68 28.21
CA TYR A 208 -2.93 5.99 28.81
C TYR A 208 -4.24 6.58 29.37
N PRO A 209 -4.69 6.17 30.57
CA PRO A 209 -5.96 6.66 31.16
C PRO A 209 -6.00 8.18 31.36
N ALA A 210 -4.85 8.83 31.48
CA ALA A 210 -4.71 10.28 31.60
C ALA A 210 -4.92 11.05 30.27
N LEU A 211 -5.20 10.35 29.17
CA LEU A 211 -5.56 10.97 27.90
C LEU A 211 -6.94 11.64 27.98
N THR A 212 -6.98 12.96 28.13
CA THR A 212 -8.20 13.75 28.29
C THR A 212 -8.51 14.67 27.09
N ALA A 213 -7.54 14.91 26.22
CA ALA A 213 -7.70 15.82 25.09
C ALA A 213 -7.03 15.29 23.82
N CYS A 214 -7.68 15.47 22.67
CA CYS A 214 -7.10 15.12 21.39
C CYS A 214 -7.51 16.12 20.30
N SER A 215 -6.61 16.35 19.36
CA SER A 215 -6.87 17.11 18.12
C SER A 215 -6.73 16.21 16.91
N PHE A 216 -7.56 16.46 15.91
CA PHE A 216 -7.69 15.62 14.71
C PHE A 216 -7.63 16.44 13.44
N ASP A 217 -7.24 15.83 12.36
CA ASP A 217 -7.44 16.35 11.02
C ASP A 217 -8.91 16.31 10.60
N LYS A 218 -9.27 17.13 9.59
CA LYS A 218 -10.63 17.16 9.01
C LYS A 218 -11.10 15.80 8.48
N GLY A 219 -10.18 14.92 8.08
CA GLY A 219 -10.47 13.59 7.58
C GLY A 219 -11.22 12.72 8.58
N PHE A 220 -10.99 12.93 9.86
CA PHE A 220 -11.62 12.17 10.96
C PHE A 220 -13.05 12.60 11.27
N HIS A 221 -13.54 13.72 10.67
CA HIS A 221 -14.85 14.24 11.02
C HIS A 221 -15.99 13.39 10.47
N SER A 222 -16.86 12.95 11.39
CA SER A 222 -18.26 12.58 11.16
C SER A 222 -19.10 13.06 12.35
N PRO A 223 -20.44 13.19 12.22
CA PRO A 223 -21.30 13.52 13.35
C PRO A 223 -21.17 12.53 14.50
N GLU A 224 -21.07 11.24 14.18
CA GLU A 224 -20.88 10.15 15.14
C GLU A 224 -19.57 10.28 15.90
N ASN A 225 -18.47 10.56 15.21
CA ASN A 225 -17.16 10.79 15.84
C ASN A 225 -17.17 12.01 16.74
N GLN A 226 -17.88 13.10 16.33
CA GLN A 226 -17.98 14.29 17.15
C GLN A 226 -18.66 14.03 18.48
N LEU A 227 -19.69 13.17 18.49
CA LEU A 227 -20.41 12.75 19.70
C LEU A 227 -19.61 11.73 20.51
N GLY A 228 -19.20 10.63 19.90
CA GLY A 228 -18.53 9.55 20.60
C GLY A 228 -17.14 9.94 21.16
N LEU A 229 -16.40 10.82 20.48
CA LEU A 229 -15.15 11.35 21.04
C LEU A 229 -15.40 12.29 22.23
N ALA A 230 -16.51 13.04 22.25
CA ALA A 230 -16.87 13.88 23.37
C ALA A 230 -17.27 13.08 24.63
N GLU A 231 -17.69 11.82 24.48
CA GLU A 231 -17.92 10.90 25.61
C GLU A 231 -16.61 10.33 26.16
N LEU A 232 -15.60 10.17 25.30
CA LEU A 232 -14.31 9.60 25.66
C LEU A 232 -13.33 10.63 26.21
N LEU A 233 -13.40 11.87 25.77
CA LEU A 233 -12.42 12.93 26.03
C LEU A 233 -13.08 14.20 26.58
N ASP A 234 -12.45 14.86 27.52
CA ASP A 234 -12.90 16.15 28.04
C ASP A 234 -12.79 17.27 26.99
N LYS A 235 -11.82 17.14 26.07
CA LYS A 235 -11.59 18.13 25.02
C LYS A 235 -11.31 17.48 23.67
N VAL A 236 -12.20 17.76 22.71
CA VAL A 236 -12.10 17.29 21.32
C VAL A 236 -11.90 18.47 20.36
N VAL A 237 -10.81 18.49 19.61
CA VAL A 237 -10.54 19.46 18.56
C VAL A 237 -10.65 18.78 17.21
N LEU A 238 -11.88 18.65 16.71
CA LEU A 238 -12.20 18.01 15.45
C LEU A 238 -12.83 19.04 14.49
N PRO A 239 -12.05 19.53 13.49
CA PRO A 239 -12.56 20.47 12.50
C PRO A 239 -13.59 19.81 11.59
N LYS A 240 -14.67 20.53 11.29
CA LYS A 240 -15.72 19.99 10.41
C LYS A 240 -15.25 19.83 8.99
N LYS A 241 -15.66 18.72 8.38
CA LYS A 241 -15.49 18.47 6.95
C LYS A 241 -16.69 19.07 6.20
N GLY A 242 -16.41 19.99 5.29
CA GLY A 242 -17.45 20.67 4.48
C GLY A 242 -17.88 22.03 5.06
N ARG A 243 -19.11 22.44 4.76
CA ARG A 243 -19.66 23.74 5.17
C ARG A 243 -20.09 23.71 6.64
N CYS A 244 -19.59 24.65 7.43
CA CYS A 244 -19.99 24.82 8.84
C CYS A 244 -21.34 25.54 8.95
N ASN A 245 -22.18 25.12 9.87
CA ASN A 245 -23.33 25.89 10.34
C ASN A 245 -22.88 26.99 11.32
N LYS A 246 -23.80 27.89 11.77
CA LYS A 246 -23.43 29.01 12.65
C LYS A 246 -22.77 28.57 13.95
N LYS A 247 -23.31 27.55 14.64
CA LYS A 247 -22.76 27.01 15.90
C LYS A 247 -21.37 26.40 15.71
N GLU A 248 -21.17 25.67 14.63
CA GLU A 248 -19.87 25.09 14.29
C GLU A 248 -18.84 26.18 13.95
N GLN A 249 -19.29 27.21 13.23
CA GLN A 249 -18.44 28.35 12.88
C GLN A 249 -18.02 29.14 14.14
N GLU A 250 -18.94 29.37 15.09
CA GLU A 250 -18.65 29.98 16.38
C GLU A 250 -17.63 29.15 17.17
N ARG A 251 -17.85 27.82 17.28
CA ARG A 251 -16.91 26.90 17.94
C ARG A 251 -15.54 26.96 17.31
N GLU A 252 -15.42 26.84 15.99
CA GLU A 252 -14.13 26.80 15.27
C GLU A 252 -13.46 28.18 15.20
N SER A 253 -14.21 29.27 15.37
CA SER A 253 -13.67 30.63 15.44
C SER A 253 -13.14 31.00 16.83
N SER A 254 -13.46 30.21 17.86
CA SER A 254 -12.99 30.48 19.22
C SER A 254 -11.46 30.50 19.30
N ALA A 255 -10.90 31.40 20.14
CA ALA A 255 -9.45 31.51 20.32
C ALA A 255 -8.83 30.18 20.81
N GLU A 256 -9.55 29.45 21.64
CA GLU A 256 -9.13 28.18 22.19
C GLU A 256 -9.03 27.09 21.10
N PHE A 257 -10.07 26.95 20.27
CA PHE A 257 -10.09 25.98 19.17
C PHE A 257 -8.97 26.29 18.17
N ARG A 258 -8.81 27.54 17.76
CA ARG A 258 -7.74 27.97 16.85
C ARG A 258 -6.35 27.67 17.41
N ARG A 259 -6.12 27.92 18.70
CA ARG A 259 -4.83 27.62 19.36
C ARG A 259 -4.56 26.12 19.38
N SER A 260 -5.55 25.30 19.72
CA SER A 260 -5.42 23.86 19.76
C SER A 260 -5.21 23.26 18.35
N LYS A 261 -5.94 23.78 17.35
CA LYS A 261 -5.75 23.40 15.95
C LYS A 261 -4.35 23.78 15.44
N LYS A 262 -3.82 24.94 15.85
CA LYS A 262 -2.44 25.33 15.49
C LYS A 262 -1.40 24.39 16.10
N LYS A 263 -1.63 23.89 17.33
CA LYS A 263 -0.76 22.89 17.94
C LYS A 263 -0.77 21.56 17.20
N HIS A 264 -1.89 21.18 16.59
CA HIS A 264 -2.00 19.94 15.79
C HIS A 264 -1.01 19.91 14.62
N SER A 265 -0.62 21.05 14.05
CA SER A 265 0.37 21.08 12.96
C SER A 265 1.75 20.54 13.36
N ALA A 266 2.05 20.41 14.67
CA ALA A 266 3.29 19.77 15.14
C ALA A 266 3.36 18.28 14.76
N VAL A 267 2.22 17.59 14.60
CA VAL A 267 2.14 16.19 14.16
C VAL A 267 2.75 16.00 12.78
N GLU A 268 2.63 16.98 11.87
CA GLU A 268 3.27 16.95 10.56
C GLU A 268 4.80 16.84 10.66
N SER A 269 5.40 17.50 11.67
CA SER A 269 6.83 17.39 11.94
C SER A 269 7.22 16.00 12.45
N GLY A 270 6.36 15.37 13.25
CA GLY A 270 6.52 13.98 13.71
C GLY A 270 6.45 12.98 12.55
N ILE A 271 5.47 13.16 11.66
CA ILE A 271 5.32 12.34 10.44
C ILE A 271 6.54 12.51 9.54
N ASN A 272 6.97 13.73 9.26
CA ASN A 272 8.16 13.99 8.45
C ASN A 272 9.42 13.36 9.07
N ALA A 273 9.56 13.38 10.39
CA ALA A 273 10.67 12.72 11.06
C ALA A 273 10.64 11.19 10.89
N LEU A 274 9.47 10.55 10.91
CA LEU A 274 9.33 9.13 10.60
C LEU A 274 9.73 8.83 9.15
N GLU A 275 9.29 9.65 8.19
CA GLU A 275 9.64 9.50 6.76
C GLU A 275 11.16 9.65 6.53
N VAL A 276 11.79 10.69 7.09
CA VAL A 276 13.25 10.90 7.00
C VAL A 276 14.06 9.75 7.60
N HIS A 277 13.50 9.07 8.60
CA HIS A 277 14.13 7.90 9.24
C HIS A 277 13.71 6.56 8.62
N GLY A 278 13.16 6.57 7.41
CA GLY A 278 12.93 5.38 6.58
C GLY A 278 11.51 4.81 6.63
N LEU A 279 10.55 5.51 7.24
CA LEU A 279 9.14 5.11 7.19
C LEU A 279 8.40 5.70 5.97
N ASP A 280 9.09 6.18 4.97
CA ASP A 280 8.55 6.53 3.67
C ASP A 280 8.20 5.26 2.87
N LYS A 281 9.06 4.23 2.96
CA LYS A 281 8.91 2.95 2.25
C LYS A 281 9.18 1.76 3.16
N CYS A 282 8.24 0.81 3.19
CA CYS A 282 8.41 -0.45 3.91
C CYS A 282 9.25 -1.44 3.09
N LEU A 283 10.38 -1.88 3.64
CA LEU A 283 11.25 -2.87 3.03
C LEU A 283 10.95 -4.31 3.46
N ASP A 284 10.06 -4.49 4.44
CA ASP A 284 9.65 -5.81 4.93
C ASP A 284 8.50 -6.39 4.07
N HIS A 285 8.29 -7.70 4.12
CA HIS A 285 7.35 -8.40 3.27
C HIS A 285 6.10 -8.87 4.02
N GLY A 286 4.97 -8.85 3.30
CA GLY A 286 3.66 -9.23 3.81
C GLY A 286 3.11 -8.22 4.83
N LEU A 287 1.82 -8.32 5.11
CA LEU A 287 1.13 -7.40 6.01
C LEU A 287 1.70 -7.43 7.44
N SER A 288 2.04 -8.62 7.95
CA SER A 288 2.64 -8.75 9.28
C SER A 288 4.02 -8.10 9.35
N GLY A 289 4.83 -8.24 8.27
CA GLY A 289 6.09 -7.53 8.12
C GLY A 289 5.88 -6.02 8.07
N PHE A 290 4.92 -5.57 7.29
CA PHE A 290 4.58 -4.15 7.20
C PHE A 290 4.19 -3.55 8.57
N LYS A 291 3.31 -4.23 9.32
CA LYS A 291 2.91 -3.81 10.68
C LYS A 291 4.11 -3.77 11.64
N ARG A 292 4.97 -4.78 11.59
CA ARG A 292 6.20 -4.83 12.39
C ARG A 292 7.16 -3.70 12.03
N TYR A 293 7.34 -3.41 10.74
CA TYR A 293 8.20 -2.34 10.26
C TYR A 293 7.76 -0.96 10.77
N VAL A 294 6.45 -0.69 10.71
CA VAL A 294 5.85 0.54 11.26
C VAL A 294 6.06 0.62 12.78
N ALA A 295 5.80 -0.48 13.50
CA ALA A 295 5.99 -0.52 14.96
C ALA A 295 7.44 -0.24 15.37
N LEU A 296 8.41 -0.83 14.67
CA LEU A 296 9.83 -0.58 14.92
C LEU A 296 10.24 0.87 14.64
N ALA A 297 9.72 1.47 13.58
CA ALA A 297 9.97 2.87 13.26
C ALA A 297 9.41 3.81 14.36
N VAL A 298 8.23 3.52 14.88
CA VAL A 298 7.63 4.26 16.01
C VAL A 298 8.49 4.15 17.26
N VAL A 299 8.94 2.94 17.62
CA VAL A 299 9.84 2.71 18.77
C VAL A 299 11.16 3.47 18.59
N ALA A 300 11.78 3.36 17.42
CA ALA A 300 13.03 4.06 17.11
C ALA A 300 12.88 5.59 17.24
N ARG A 301 11.77 6.13 16.73
CA ARG A 301 11.43 7.56 16.86
C ARG A 301 11.29 7.99 18.31
N ASN A 302 10.58 7.22 19.12
CA ASN A 302 10.40 7.53 20.54
C ASN A 302 11.72 7.46 21.34
N ILE A 303 12.58 6.47 21.05
CA ILE A 303 13.92 6.36 21.65
C ILE A 303 14.79 7.56 21.25
N GLN A 304 14.79 7.97 19.99
CA GLN A 304 15.52 9.14 19.53
C GLN A 304 15.05 10.42 20.24
N LYS A 305 13.74 10.55 20.41
CA LYS A 305 13.12 11.69 21.10
C LYS A 305 13.58 11.73 22.58
N MET A 306 13.49 10.60 23.26
CA MET A 306 13.95 10.47 24.65
C MET A 306 15.44 10.81 24.79
N GLY A 307 16.29 10.29 23.91
CA GLY A 307 17.71 10.63 23.90
C GLY A 307 17.98 12.12 23.73
N THR A 308 17.21 12.77 22.84
CA THR A 308 17.31 14.21 22.63
C THR A 308 16.95 15.02 23.89
N GLU A 309 15.92 14.58 24.62
CA GLU A 309 15.49 15.23 25.86
C GLU A 309 16.51 15.05 26.99
N LEU A 310 17.02 13.84 27.18
CA LEU A 310 18.08 13.57 28.16
C LEU A 310 19.36 14.41 27.91
N ILE A 311 19.76 14.55 26.64
CA ILE A 311 20.90 15.40 26.28
C ILE A 311 20.63 16.89 26.63
N LYS A 312 19.41 17.38 26.37
CA LYS A 312 19.02 18.76 26.75
C LYS A 312 19.04 18.97 28.24
N GLU A 313 18.48 18.05 29.01
CA GLU A 313 18.49 18.12 30.47
C GLU A 313 19.91 18.14 31.04
N LYS A 314 20.79 17.27 30.54
CA LYS A 314 22.19 17.23 30.94
C LYS A 314 22.88 18.56 30.67
N ARG A 315 22.70 19.16 29.47
CA ARG A 315 23.29 20.47 29.13
C ARG A 315 22.79 21.56 30.05
N LEU A 316 21.49 21.57 30.37
CA LEU A 316 20.90 22.55 31.27
C LEU A 316 21.44 22.41 32.73
N GLN A 317 21.71 21.17 33.17
CA GLN A 317 22.36 20.92 34.47
C GLN A 317 23.80 21.45 34.50
N GLU A 318 24.59 21.13 33.49
CA GLU A 318 25.97 21.62 33.34
C GLU A 318 26.04 23.15 33.30
N GLU A 319 25.10 23.82 32.59
CA GLU A 319 25.02 25.29 32.57
C GLU A 319 24.66 25.89 33.94
N ARG A 320 23.76 25.20 34.70
CA ARG A 320 23.41 25.66 36.06
C ARG A 320 24.58 25.50 37.03
N GLU A 321 25.35 24.45 36.93
CA GLU A 321 26.56 24.21 37.73
C GLU A 321 27.63 25.26 37.43
N LYS A 322 27.88 25.54 36.12
CA LYS A 322 28.81 26.61 35.71
C LYS A 322 28.42 28.00 36.19
N LYS A 323 27.14 28.28 36.38
CA LYS A 323 26.65 29.58 36.90
C LYS A 323 26.73 29.67 38.43
N ARG A 324 26.89 28.54 39.13
CA ARG A 324 27.01 28.48 40.60
C ARG A 324 28.46 28.45 41.06
N ALA A 325 29.37 28.04 40.19
CA ALA A 325 30.82 28.14 40.43
C ALA A 325 31.36 29.51 40.05
#